data_af35df0efdf66b0d10cd66cfd94de7fd
#
_entry.id   af35df0efdf66b0d10cd66cfd94de7fd
#
_cell.length_a   1.000
_cell.length_b   1.000
_cell.length_c   1.000
_cell.angle_alpha   90.00
_cell.angle_beta   90.00
_cell.angle_gamma   90.00
#
_symmetry.space_group_name_H-M   'P 1'
#
loop_
_entity.id
_entity.type
_entity.pdbx_description
1 polymer ?
#
loop_
_entity_poly.entity_id
_entity_poly.type
_entity_poly.pdbx_seq_one_letter_code
_entity_poly.pdbx_strand_id
1 'polypeptide(L)'
;MTLDNIHKLLLDSLKTGVILLDGDLRLRYINMEAEQLLAISDSKANNQFIGELLLDAEEEIQEICMALEKGISVTRRMAELHLRHKRSILVDYTINPCEAGGEVSALIELNSLEHAQRINQEEILSGARATTQELVRGLAHEIKNPLGGIRGAAQLLASEITDSELHDYTQVIIDEADRLHNLVDRLVGAKHPLAFSDTNIHEVLEHVKSLAEADAASNDIRIVADYDPSIPTLQGDGEHLIQAMLNLVRNSMQSINTSQPPAENSHILLRTRVARNISISEVFHRIALKVDIKDNGPGVPPHMLSTIFYPMISGRADGTGLGLPITHSIINQHGGMIECKSKPGETTFSVVLPLTVSQADDK
;
A
#
# COMPACT_ATOMS: atom_id res chain seq x y z
N MET A 1 -35.56 -6.22 -9.14
CA MET A 1 -34.60 -5.17 -9.52
C MET A 1 -35.21 -4.42 -10.69
N THR A 2 -35.51 -3.14 -10.57
CA THR A 2 -36.01 -2.32 -11.66
C THR A 2 -34.89 -2.03 -12.67
N LEU A 3 -35.22 -1.79 -13.95
CA LEU A 3 -34.23 -1.50 -15.01
C LEU A 3 -33.30 -0.31 -14.61
N ASP A 4 -33.87 0.71 -13.95
CA ASP A 4 -33.13 1.90 -13.48
C ASP A 4 -32.03 1.54 -12.48
N ASN A 5 -32.27 0.57 -11.60
CA ASN A 5 -31.26 0.09 -10.63
C ASN A 5 -30.10 -0.65 -11.31
N ILE A 6 -30.37 -1.33 -12.44
CA ILE A 6 -29.33 -2.05 -13.18
C ILE A 6 -28.43 -1.07 -13.91
N HIS A 7 -28.98 -0.04 -14.56
CA HIS A 7 -28.19 0.97 -15.26
C HIS A 7 -27.29 1.75 -14.28
N LYS A 8 -27.81 2.15 -13.13
CA LYS A 8 -27.02 2.80 -12.09
C LYS A 8 -25.90 1.90 -11.57
N LEU A 9 -26.19 0.62 -11.30
CA LEU A 9 -25.21 -0.35 -10.86
C LEU A 9 -24.08 -0.54 -11.90
N LEU A 10 -24.44 -0.59 -13.19
CA LEU A 10 -23.44 -0.71 -14.26
C LEU A 10 -22.53 0.53 -14.32
N LEU A 11 -23.11 1.73 -14.28
CA LEU A 11 -22.35 2.98 -14.32
C LEU A 11 -21.46 3.14 -13.07
N ASP A 12 -21.96 2.77 -11.88
CA ASP A 12 -21.21 2.84 -10.62
C ASP A 12 -20.10 1.76 -10.52
N SER A 13 -20.16 0.71 -11.35
CA SER A 13 -19.10 -0.31 -11.43
C SER A 13 -18.00 0.02 -12.45
N LEU A 14 -18.17 1.10 -13.25
CA LEU A 14 -17.12 1.54 -14.18
C LEU A 14 -15.95 2.19 -13.42
N LYS A 15 -14.74 1.92 -13.87
CA LYS A 15 -13.50 2.60 -13.41
C LYS A 15 -13.25 3.93 -14.12
N THR A 16 -14.15 4.32 -15.00
CA THR A 16 -14.14 5.61 -15.68
C THR A 16 -15.14 6.52 -14.98
N GLY A 17 -14.72 7.71 -14.60
CA GLY A 17 -15.62 8.74 -14.09
C GLY A 17 -16.58 9.17 -15.19
N VAL A 18 -17.87 9.12 -14.93
CA VAL A 18 -18.92 9.51 -15.89
C VAL A 18 -19.73 10.66 -15.31
N ILE A 19 -19.83 11.74 -16.09
CA ILE A 19 -20.57 12.94 -15.73
C ILE A 19 -21.53 13.26 -16.88
N LEU A 20 -22.78 13.57 -16.57
CA LEU A 20 -23.76 14.11 -17.52
C LEU A 20 -24.10 15.55 -17.15
N LEU A 21 -23.91 16.47 -18.10
CA LEU A 21 -24.30 17.87 -17.99
C LEU A 21 -25.46 18.17 -18.92
N ASP A 22 -26.34 19.08 -18.53
CA ASP A 22 -27.35 19.64 -19.44
C ASP A 22 -26.77 20.77 -20.33
N GLY A 23 -27.61 21.37 -21.17
CA GLY A 23 -27.23 22.45 -22.09
C GLY A 23 -26.76 23.73 -21.38
N ASP A 24 -27.12 23.93 -20.12
CA ASP A 24 -26.67 25.02 -19.26
C ASP A 24 -25.40 24.67 -18.45
N LEU A 25 -24.74 23.54 -18.79
CA LEU A 25 -23.56 22.99 -18.14
C LEU A 25 -23.77 22.70 -16.64
N ARG A 26 -25.00 22.31 -16.26
CA ARG A 26 -25.34 21.88 -14.91
C ARG A 26 -25.32 20.37 -14.82
N LEU A 27 -24.78 19.89 -13.70
CA LEU A 27 -24.61 18.48 -13.44
C LEU A 27 -25.95 17.79 -13.20
N ARG A 28 -26.25 16.77 -14.03
CA ARG A 28 -27.46 15.93 -13.98
C ARG A 28 -27.19 14.53 -13.42
N TYR A 29 -25.98 14.02 -13.65
CA TYR A 29 -25.58 12.72 -13.15
C TYR A 29 -24.08 12.68 -12.96
N ILE A 30 -23.64 11.93 -11.96
CA ILE A 30 -22.26 11.60 -11.67
C ILE A 30 -22.20 10.17 -11.13
N ASN A 31 -21.29 9.33 -11.62
CA ASN A 31 -21.08 7.99 -11.08
C ASN A 31 -20.09 8.00 -9.90
N MET A 32 -19.99 6.87 -9.21
CA MET A 32 -19.16 6.73 -8.01
C MET A 32 -17.67 7.05 -8.28
N GLU A 33 -17.13 6.68 -9.44
CA GLU A 33 -15.73 6.98 -9.79
C GLU A 33 -15.50 8.48 -9.97
N ALA A 34 -16.40 9.20 -10.65
CA ALA A 34 -16.30 10.65 -10.79
C ALA A 34 -16.50 11.38 -9.46
N GLU A 35 -17.38 10.89 -8.56
CA GLU A 35 -17.51 11.43 -7.19
C GLU A 35 -16.18 11.33 -6.42
N GLN A 36 -15.47 10.22 -6.55
CA GLN A 36 -14.17 10.02 -5.90
C GLN A 36 -13.08 10.90 -6.50
N LEU A 37 -13.01 10.98 -7.83
CA LEU A 37 -12.02 11.79 -8.55
C LEU A 37 -12.18 13.29 -8.21
N LEU A 38 -13.41 13.79 -8.25
CA LEU A 38 -13.71 15.19 -7.99
C LEU A 38 -13.89 15.52 -6.50
N ALA A 39 -13.88 14.50 -5.62
CA ALA A 39 -14.12 14.62 -4.17
C ALA A 39 -15.47 15.31 -3.83
N ILE A 40 -16.52 15.00 -4.58
CA ILE A 40 -17.87 15.58 -4.48
C ILE A 40 -18.86 14.43 -4.34
N SER A 41 -19.94 14.61 -3.57
CA SER A 41 -21.04 13.64 -3.52
C SER A 41 -22.19 14.03 -4.45
N ASP A 42 -22.84 13.04 -5.09
CA ASP A 42 -24.01 13.21 -5.97
C ASP A 42 -25.05 14.17 -5.36
N SER A 43 -25.39 14.00 -4.08
CA SER A 43 -26.37 14.84 -3.39
C SER A 43 -26.00 16.34 -3.29
N LYS A 44 -24.71 16.69 -3.36
CA LYS A 44 -24.22 18.07 -3.34
C LYS A 44 -23.97 18.62 -4.73
N ALA A 45 -23.63 17.74 -5.66
CA ALA A 45 -23.25 18.12 -7.03
C ALA A 45 -24.45 18.33 -7.95
N ASN A 46 -25.60 17.71 -7.65
CA ASN A 46 -26.78 17.75 -8.51
C ASN A 46 -27.24 19.19 -8.75
N ASN A 47 -27.42 19.55 -10.02
CA ASN A 47 -27.80 20.85 -10.54
C ASN A 47 -26.77 21.99 -10.31
N GLN A 48 -25.52 21.68 -9.86
CA GLN A 48 -24.46 22.67 -9.80
C GLN A 48 -23.85 22.93 -11.17
N PHE A 49 -23.43 24.16 -11.43
CA PHE A 49 -22.67 24.52 -12.62
C PHE A 49 -21.27 23.92 -12.56
N ILE A 50 -20.82 23.27 -13.65
CA ILE A 50 -19.52 22.57 -13.68
C ILE A 50 -18.35 23.48 -13.30
N GLY A 51 -18.37 24.76 -13.70
CA GLY A 51 -17.36 25.74 -13.33
C GLY A 51 -17.31 26.07 -11.84
N GLU A 52 -18.34 25.68 -11.06
CA GLU A 52 -18.28 25.79 -9.60
C GLU A 52 -17.50 24.66 -8.94
N LEU A 53 -17.22 23.58 -9.63
CA LEU A 53 -16.50 22.40 -9.14
C LEU A 53 -14.99 22.50 -9.37
N LEU A 54 -14.59 23.23 -10.41
CA LEU A 54 -13.21 23.40 -10.82
C LEU A 54 -12.73 24.83 -10.51
N LEU A 55 -11.42 24.99 -10.35
CA LEU A 55 -10.75 26.29 -10.33
C LEU A 55 -10.18 26.55 -11.73
N ASP A 56 -10.26 27.80 -12.20
CA ASP A 56 -9.71 28.21 -13.49
C ASP A 56 -10.23 27.38 -14.69
N ALA A 57 -11.52 27.01 -14.68
CA ALA A 57 -12.16 26.10 -15.63
C ALA A 57 -12.53 26.76 -16.98
N GLU A 58 -11.97 27.91 -17.33
CA GLU A 58 -12.37 28.67 -18.54
C GLU A 58 -12.10 27.87 -19.83
N GLU A 59 -10.98 27.16 -19.91
CA GLU A 59 -10.63 26.33 -21.08
C GLU A 59 -11.57 25.13 -21.22
N GLU A 60 -11.81 24.40 -20.11
CA GLU A 60 -12.70 23.24 -20.06
C GLU A 60 -14.14 23.61 -20.43
N ILE A 61 -14.64 24.73 -19.91
CA ILE A 61 -15.97 25.25 -20.25
C ILE A 61 -16.07 25.58 -21.74
N GLN A 62 -15.05 26.23 -22.31
CA GLN A 62 -15.02 26.54 -23.75
C GLN A 62 -15.03 25.27 -24.59
N GLU A 63 -14.27 24.24 -24.21
CA GLU A 63 -14.24 22.94 -24.90
C GLU A 63 -15.62 22.25 -24.85
N ILE A 64 -16.32 22.29 -23.70
CA ILE A 64 -17.66 21.71 -23.57
C ILE A 64 -18.65 22.47 -24.46
N CYS A 65 -18.66 23.82 -24.41
CA CYS A 65 -19.50 24.63 -25.27
C CYS A 65 -19.26 24.36 -26.75
N MET A 66 -17.98 24.29 -27.15
CA MET A 66 -17.60 23.99 -28.54
C MET A 66 -18.06 22.59 -28.98
N ALA A 67 -17.98 21.60 -28.10
CA ALA A 67 -18.44 20.24 -28.38
C ALA A 67 -19.97 20.22 -28.59
N LEU A 68 -20.73 20.90 -27.74
CA LEU A 68 -22.19 20.99 -27.84
C LEU A 68 -22.65 21.75 -29.09
N GLU A 69 -22.02 22.90 -29.40
CA GLU A 69 -22.37 23.71 -30.57
C GLU A 69 -22.09 23.02 -31.89
N LYS A 70 -20.95 22.30 -31.99
CA LYS A 70 -20.53 21.65 -33.24
C LYS A 70 -21.02 20.22 -33.36
N GLY A 71 -21.54 19.61 -32.28
CA GLY A 71 -21.96 18.22 -32.25
C GLY A 71 -20.80 17.24 -32.46
N ILE A 72 -19.59 17.59 -32.03
CA ILE A 72 -18.37 16.77 -32.19
C ILE A 72 -17.80 16.37 -30.83
N SER A 73 -17.26 15.15 -30.75
CA SER A 73 -16.55 14.72 -29.54
C SER A 73 -15.19 15.43 -29.45
N VAL A 74 -14.85 15.86 -28.25
CA VAL A 74 -13.55 16.48 -27.93
C VAL A 74 -12.84 15.62 -26.91
N THR A 75 -11.59 15.25 -27.17
CA THR A 75 -10.75 14.50 -26.23
C THR A 75 -9.53 15.30 -25.89
N ARG A 76 -9.26 15.47 -24.60
CA ARG A 76 -8.04 16.08 -24.08
C ARG A 76 -7.28 15.07 -23.24
N ARG A 77 -5.99 14.93 -23.51
CA ARG A 77 -5.09 14.04 -22.77
C ARG A 77 -4.20 14.83 -21.84
N MET A 78 -3.85 14.20 -20.70
CA MET A 78 -2.97 14.77 -19.69
C MET A 78 -3.42 16.15 -19.21
N ALA A 79 -4.74 16.33 -19.04
CA ALA A 79 -5.30 17.58 -18.50
C ALA A 79 -5.12 17.62 -16.99
N GLU A 80 -4.61 18.73 -16.47
CA GLU A 80 -4.56 18.99 -15.04
C GLU A 80 -5.78 19.76 -14.60
N LEU A 81 -6.72 19.10 -13.93
CA LEU A 81 -7.92 19.74 -13.40
C LEU A 81 -7.66 20.21 -11.96
N HIS A 82 -7.86 21.50 -11.73
CA HIS A 82 -7.70 22.10 -10.41
C HIS A 82 -9.04 22.11 -9.67
N LEU A 83 -9.14 21.32 -8.59
CA LEU A 83 -10.34 21.22 -7.78
C LEU A 83 -10.39 22.34 -6.71
N ARG A 84 -11.58 22.81 -6.34
CA ARG A 84 -11.77 23.85 -5.31
C ARG A 84 -11.11 23.54 -3.95
N HIS A 85 -10.89 22.29 -3.63
CA HIS A 85 -10.22 21.87 -2.38
C HIS A 85 -8.69 21.94 -2.46
N LYS A 86 -8.10 22.71 -3.37
CA LYS A 86 -6.64 22.85 -3.60
C LYS A 86 -5.95 21.54 -3.94
N ARG A 87 -6.65 20.61 -4.56
CA ARG A 87 -6.11 19.36 -5.10
C ARG A 87 -6.14 19.46 -6.63
N SER A 88 -5.03 19.18 -7.28
CA SER A 88 -4.99 18.96 -8.73
C SER A 88 -5.09 17.47 -9.01
N ILE A 89 -5.76 17.10 -10.09
CA ILE A 89 -5.83 15.75 -10.62
C ILE A 89 -5.41 15.76 -12.08
N LEU A 90 -4.63 14.75 -12.48
CA LEU A 90 -4.21 14.56 -13.86
C LEU A 90 -5.11 13.51 -14.50
N VAL A 91 -5.87 13.91 -15.54
CA VAL A 91 -6.86 13.07 -16.19
C VAL A 91 -6.79 13.16 -17.71
N ASP A 92 -7.19 12.09 -18.37
CA ASP A 92 -7.68 12.15 -19.75
C ASP A 92 -9.19 12.31 -19.70
N TYR A 93 -9.75 13.28 -20.44
CA TYR A 93 -11.20 13.38 -20.54
C TYR A 93 -11.69 13.42 -21.99
N THR A 94 -12.90 12.91 -22.19
CA THR A 94 -13.60 12.97 -23.46
C THR A 94 -15.00 13.55 -23.24
N ILE A 95 -15.34 14.55 -24.03
CA ILE A 95 -16.65 15.20 -24.03
C ILE A 95 -17.40 14.69 -25.24
N ASN A 96 -18.52 14.02 -25.02
CA ASN A 96 -19.42 13.48 -26.06
C ASN A 96 -20.75 14.21 -26.02
N PRO A 97 -21.10 15.00 -27.05
CA PRO A 97 -22.45 15.55 -27.18
C PRO A 97 -23.48 14.43 -27.30
N CYS A 98 -24.56 14.49 -26.57
CA CYS A 98 -25.65 13.52 -26.60
C CYS A 98 -27.01 14.22 -26.41
N GLU A 99 -28.09 13.50 -26.70
CA GLU A 99 -29.44 13.94 -26.35
C GLU A 99 -29.93 13.15 -25.13
N ALA A 100 -30.28 13.85 -24.08
CA ALA A 100 -30.90 13.26 -22.90
C ALA A 100 -32.25 13.93 -22.63
N GLY A 101 -33.33 13.13 -22.66
CA GLY A 101 -34.68 13.66 -22.44
C GLY A 101 -35.19 14.67 -23.50
N GLY A 102 -34.58 14.70 -24.69
CA GLY A 102 -34.93 15.64 -25.77
C GLY A 102 -34.18 16.98 -25.69
N GLU A 103 -33.21 17.12 -24.75
CA GLU A 103 -32.33 18.27 -24.62
C GLU A 103 -30.89 17.89 -24.96
N VAL A 104 -30.15 18.85 -25.54
CA VAL A 104 -28.72 18.68 -25.83
C VAL A 104 -27.96 18.63 -24.51
N SER A 105 -27.15 17.62 -24.36
CA SER A 105 -26.41 17.28 -23.13
C SER A 105 -24.97 16.91 -23.46
N ALA A 106 -24.06 17.07 -22.51
CA ALA A 106 -22.68 16.62 -22.62
C ALA A 106 -22.44 15.42 -21.70
N LEU A 107 -22.02 14.30 -22.27
CA LEU A 107 -21.48 13.16 -21.52
C LEU A 107 -19.95 13.32 -21.44
N ILE A 108 -19.43 13.43 -20.24
CA ILE A 108 -17.99 13.56 -19.98
C ILE A 108 -17.48 12.28 -19.34
N GLU A 109 -16.47 11.68 -19.96
CA GLU A 109 -15.73 10.54 -19.45
C GLU A 109 -14.39 11.00 -18.91
N LEU A 110 -14.06 10.67 -17.65
CA LEU A 110 -12.81 11.02 -16.97
C LEU A 110 -12.02 9.75 -16.68
N ASN A 111 -10.80 9.69 -17.16
CA ASN A 111 -9.85 8.61 -16.84
C ASN A 111 -8.68 9.18 -16.03
N SER A 112 -8.54 8.75 -14.78
CA SER A 112 -7.42 9.17 -13.94
C SER A 112 -6.11 8.56 -14.43
N LEU A 113 -5.14 9.43 -14.77
CA LEU A 113 -3.79 8.99 -15.14
C LEU A 113 -2.99 8.50 -13.94
N GLU A 114 -3.25 9.05 -12.75
CA GLU A 114 -2.64 8.54 -11.50
C GLU A 114 -3.04 7.08 -11.26
N HIS A 115 -4.30 6.73 -11.54
CA HIS A 115 -4.79 5.36 -11.38
C HIS A 115 -4.19 4.43 -12.45
N ALA A 116 -4.16 4.85 -13.71
CA ALA A 116 -3.56 4.08 -14.80
C ALA A 116 -2.03 3.90 -14.63
N GLN A 117 -1.33 4.91 -14.14
CA GLN A 117 0.10 4.80 -13.83
C GLN A 117 0.37 3.88 -12.63
N ARG A 118 -0.47 3.93 -11.59
CA ARG A 118 -0.38 2.99 -10.45
C ARG A 118 -0.61 1.55 -10.90
N ILE A 119 -1.64 1.27 -11.70
CA ILE A 119 -1.91 -0.08 -12.24
C ILE A 119 -0.73 -0.57 -13.08
N ASN A 120 -0.24 0.25 -14.01
CA ASN A 120 0.90 -0.13 -14.87
C ASN A 120 2.19 -0.33 -14.05
N GLN A 121 2.45 0.50 -13.04
CA GLN A 121 3.54 0.29 -12.10
C GLN A 121 3.35 -0.97 -11.25
N GLU A 122 2.15 -1.25 -10.77
CA GLU A 122 1.83 -2.46 -10.01
C GLU A 122 1.95 -3.72 -10.86
N GLU A 123 1.52 -3.70 -12.12
CA GLU A 123 1.68 -4.83 -13.06
C GLU A 123 3.16 -5.09 -13.42
N ILE A 124 3.92 -4.04 -13.77
CA ILE A 124 5.36 -4.15 -14.03
C ILE A 124 6.08 -4.63 -12.77
N LEU A 125 5.70 -4.11 -11.60
CA LEU A 125 6.25 -4.48 -10.32
C LEU A 125 5.89 -5.93 -9.95
N SER A 126 4.67 -6.37 -10.18
CA SER A 126 4.25 -7.75 -9.88
C SER A 126 4.96 -8.76 -10.77
N GLY A 127 5.09 -8.49 -12.07
CA GLY A 127 5.81 -9.34 -13.02
C GLY A 127 7.31 -9.44 -12.71
N ALA A 128 7.98 -8.31 -12.48
CA ALA A 128 9.39 -8.27 -12.08
C ALA A 128 9.62 -8.94 -10.71
N ARG A 129 8.66 -8.81 -9.78
CA ARG A 129 8.71 -9.44 -8.44
C ARG A 129 8.58 -10.95 -8.52
N ALA A 130 7.63 -11.49 -9.29
CA ALA A 130 7.45 -12.93 -9.46
C ALA A 130 8.75 -13.59 -9.97
N THR A 131 9.36 -13.01 -11.01
CA THR A 131 10.62 -13.49 -11.57
C THR A 131 11.77 -13.36 -10.55
N THR A 132 11.85 -12.25 -9.83
CA THR A 132 12.90 -12.04 -8.82
C THR A 132 12.72 -12.98 -7.63
N GLN A 133 11.49 -13.22 -7.16
CA GLN A 133 11.22 -14.19 -6.09
C GLN A 133 11.59 -15.63 -6.48
N GLU A 134 11.33 -16.00 -7.71
CA GLU A 134 11.68 -17.34 -8.22
C GLU A 134 13.20 -17.51 -8.32
N LEU A 135 13.91 -16.49 -8.83
CA LEU A 135 15.37 -16.46 -8.85
C LEU A 135 15.97 -16.49 -7.43
N VAL A 136 15.45 -15.68 -6.50
CA VAL A 136 15.90 -15.65 -5.10
C VAL A 136 15.65 -17.00 -4.43
N ARG A 137 14.53 -17.66 -4.71
CA ARG A 137 14.23 -19.01 -4.19
C ARG A 137 15.20 -20.06 -4.74
N GLY A 138 15.51 -20.01 -6.05
CA GLY A 138 16.50 -20.89 -6.67
C GLY A 138 17.89 -20.70 -6.07
N LEU A 139 18.38 -19.45 -6.01
CA LEU A 139 19.68 -19.11 -5.40
C LEU A 139 19.75 -19.48 -3.92
N ALA A 140 18.66 -19.33 -3.17
CA ALA A 140 18.63 -19.71 -1.77
C ALA A 140 18.82 -21.22 -1.57
N HIS A 141 18.22 -22.06 -2.41
CA HIS A 141 18.45 -23.50 -2.39
C HIS A 141 19.90 -23.84 -2.72
N GLU A 142 20.49 -23.18 -3.71
CA GLU A 142 21.88 -23.39 -4.10
C GLU A 142 22.89 -22.90 -3.04
N ILE A 143 22.56 -21.85 -2.25
CA ILE A 143 23.39 -21.37 -1.15
C ILE A 143 23.25 -22.28 0.09
N LYS A 144 22.07 -22.78 0.40
CA LYS A 144 21.83 -23.66 1.55
C LYS A 144 22.56 -24.98 1.45
N ASN A 145 22.68 -25.52 0.25
CA ASN A 145 23.36 -26.79 0.03
C ASN A 145 24.83 -26.76 0.49
N PRO A 146 25.70 -25.82 0.04
CA PRO A 146 27.08 -25.75 0.53
C PRO A 146 27.16 -25.36 2.02
N LEU A 147 26.26 -24.50 2.54
CA LEU A 147 26.22 -24.19 3.97
C LEU A 147 25.91 -25.39 4.83
N GLY A 148 24.99 -26.28 4.40
CA GLY A 148 24.71 -27.53 5.05
C GLY A 148 25.92 -28.47 5.04
N GLY A 149 26.69 -28.52 3.94
CA GLY A 149 27.95 -29.24 3.84
C GLY A 149 29.04 -28.73 4.81
N ILE A 150 29.23 -27.39 4.86
CA ILE A 150 30.19 -26.74 5.77
C ILE A 150 29.82 -27.01 7.22
N ARG A 151 28.54 -26.84 7.59
CA ARG A 151 28.03 -27.15 8.94
C ARG A 151 28.26 -28.60 9.31
N GLY A 152 27.90 -29.58 8.42
CA GLY A 152 28.08 -30.98 8.66
C GLY A 152 29.54 -31.37 8.83
N ALA A 153 30.45 -30.84 8.02
CA ALA A 153 31.89 -31.07 8.15
C ALA A 153 32.44 -30.51 9.48
N ALA A 154 32.02 -29.31 9.88
CA ALA A 154 32.40 -28.69 11.17
C ALA A 154 31.89 -29.52 12.37
N GLN A 155 30.65 -30.06 12.30
CA GLN A 155 30.10 -30.94 13.33
C GLN A 155 30.87 -32.24 13.46
N LEU A 156 31.26 -32.86 12.34
CA LEU A 156 32.12 -34.09 12.36
C LEU A 156 33.49 -33.78 12.96
N LEU A 157 34.11 -32.64 12.56
CA LEU A 157 35.38 -32.20 13.13
C LEU A 157 35.26 -31.96 14.64
N ALA A 158 34.21 -31.31 15.11
CA ALA A 158 33.97 -31.06 16.52
C ALA A 158 33.85 -32.38 17.34
N SER A 159 33.29 -33.43 16.73
CA SER A 159 33.18 -34.75 17.38
C SER A 159 34.49 -35.50 17.52
N GLU A 160 35.51 -35.23 16.68
CA GLU A 160 36.79 -35.86 16.66
C GLU A 160 37.89 -35.09 17.39
N ILE A 161 37.70 -33.80 17.61
CA ILE A 161 38.67 -32.92 18.25
C ILE A 161 38.52 -33.00 19.78
N THR A 162 39.64 -33.31 20.46
CA THR A 162 39.73 -33.31 21.94
C THR A 162 40.32 -32.02 22.50
N ASP A 163 40.92 -31.20 21.67
CA ASP A 163 41.52 -29.92 22.05
C ASP A 163 40.40 -28.83 22.17
N SER A 164 40.36 -28.20 23.35
CA SER A 164 39.33 -27.19 23.67
C SER A 164 39.37 -25.95 22.78
N GLU A 165 40.58 -25.47 22.42
CA GLU A 165 40.72 -24.29 21.57
C GLU A 165 40.26 -24.54 20.14
N LEU A 166 40.57 -25.74 19.62
CA LEU A 166 40.14 -26.15 18.30
C LEU A 166 38.63 -26.43 18.26
N HIS A 167 38.06 -26.91 19.38
CA HIS A 167 36.61 -27.09 19.51
C HIS A 167 35.86 -25.74 19.43
N ASP A 168 36.39 -24.67 20.03
CA ASP A 168 35.82 -23.32 19.96
C ASP A 168 35.78 -22.81 18.51
N TYR A 169 36.82 -23.07 17.70
CA TYR A 169 36.83 -22.68 16.30
C TYR A 169 35.76 -23.44 15.48
N THR A 170 35.57 -24.74 15.75
CA THR A 170 34.51 -25.49 15.05
C THR A 170 33.12 -24.99 15.43
N GLN A 171 32.92 -24.60 16.70
CA GLN A 171 31.65 -24.01 17.12
C GLN A 171 31.37 -22.68 16.41
N VAL A 172 32.35 -21.78 16.27
CA VAL A 172 32.22 -20.55 15.51
C VAL A 172 31.80 -20.81 14.05
N ILE A 173 32.39 -21.83 13.41
CA ILE A 173 32.01 -22.19 12.02
C ILE A 173 30.55 -22.68 11.95
N ILE A 174 30.12 -23.49 12.94
CA ILE A 174 28.73 -23.98 12.99
C ILE A 174 27.76 -22.83 13.19
N ASP A 175 28.06 -21.92 14.15
CA ASP A 175 27.21 -20.77 14.47
C ASP A 175 27.09 -19.80 13.27
N GLU A 176 28.18 -19.55 12.55
CA GLU A 176 28.15 -18.68 11.38
C GLU A 176 27.45 -19.33 10.19
N ALA A 177 27.60 -20.66 10.00
CA ALA A 177 26.83 -21.40 8.99
C ALA A 177 25.33 -21.36 9.29
N ASP A 178 24.93 -21.52 10.55
CA ASP A 178 23.54 -21.41 11.00
C ASP A 178 23.01 -19.98 10.85
N ARG A 179 23.82 -18.98 11.14
CA ARG A 179 23.50 -17.56 10.92
C ARG A 179 23.25 -17.26 9.45
N LEU A 180 24.12 -17.73 8.55
CA LEU A 180 23.97 -17.60 7.10
C LEU A 180 22.73 -18.35 6.59
N HIS A 181 22.47 -19.55 7.09
CA HIS A 181 21.28 -20.33 6.76
C HIS A 181 20.00 -19.59 7.10
N ASN A 182 19.92 -19.01 8.32
CA ASN A 182 18.80 -18.20 8.77
C ASN A 182 18.65 -16.92 7.95
N LEU A 183 19.76 -16.32 7.49
CA LEU A 183 19.73 -15.13 6.62
C LEU A 183 19.14 -15.47 5.25
N VAL A 184 19.53 -16.62 4.69
CA VAL A 184 18.98 -17.16 3.42
C VAL A 184 17.49 -17.53 3.57
N ASP A 185 17.07 -18.09 4.72
CA ASP A 185 15.66 -18.35 5.00
C ASP A 185 14.82 -17.06 5.02
N ARG A 186 15.36 -15.99 5.58
CA ARG A 186 14.72 -14.67 5.55
C ARG A 186 14.63 -14.09 4.14
N LEU A 187 15.60 -14.39 3.26
CA LEU A 187 15.58 -13.98 1.85
C LEU A 187 14.41 -14.59 1.06
N VAL A 188 14.12 -15.86 1.31
CA VAL A 188 13.08 -16.62 0.58
C VAL A 188 11.68 -16.29 1.08
N GLY A 189 11.56 -15.70 2.28
CA GLY A 189 10.27 -15.51 2.95
C GLY A 189 9.78 -16.79 3.65
N ALA A 190 8.62 -16.69 4.29
CA ALA A 190 8.07 -17.77 5.10
C ALA A 190 7.85 -19.05 4.27
N LYS A 191 8.39 -20.16 4.76
CA LYS A 191 8.31 -21.48 4.12
C LYS A 191 6.97 -22.17 4.34
N HIS A 192 6.16 -21.68 5.30
CA HIS A 192 4.89 -22.31 5.64
C HIS A 192 3.75 -21.69 4.85
N PRO A 193 2.81 -22.49 4.33
CA PRO A 193 1.57 -21.96 3.79
C PRO A 193 0.87 -21.14 4.89
N LEU A 194 0.27 -20.02 4.51
CA LEU A 194 -0.46 -19.16 5.46
C LEU A 194 -1.56 -19.97 6.17
N ALA A 195 -1.56 -19.89 7.48
CA ALA A 195 -2.60 -20.45 8.32
C ALA A 195 -3.59 -19.36 8.71
N PHE A 196 -4.56 -19.09 7.84
CA PHE A 196 -5.59 -18.09 8.11
C PHE A 196 -6.47 -18.49 9.29
N SER A 197 -6.62 -17.59 10.24
CA SER A 197 -7.50 -17.71 11.41
C SER A 197 -8.08 -16.35 11.78
N ASP A 198 -9.10 -16.34 12.65
CA ASP A 198 -9.61 -15.09 13.21
C ASP A 198 -8.52 -14.43 14.06
N THR A 199 -7.97 -13.34 13.53
CA THR A 199 -6.82 -12.64 14.09
C THR A 199 -7.23 -11.26 14.57
N ASN A 200 -6.89 -10.92 15.82
CA ASN A 200 -7.06 -9.59 16.39
C ASN A 200 -5.80 -8.75 16.10
N ILE A 201 -5.93 -7.72 15.29
CA ILE A 201 -4.78 -6.88 14.92
C ILE A 201 -4.15 -6.15 16.11
N HIS A 202 -4.95 -5.82 17.13
CA HIS A 202 -4.43 -5.14 18.32
C HIS A 202 -3.54 -6.07 19.15
N GLU A 203 -3.87 -7.36 19.24
CA GLU A 203 -3.02 -8.35 19.89
C GLU A 203 -1.70 -8.52 19.13
N VAL A 204 -1.74 -8.54 17.79
CA VAL A 204 -0.54 -8.54 16.93
C VAL A 204 0.33 -7.34 17.22
N LEU A 205 -0.25 -6.12 17.25
CA LEU A 205 0.50 -4.89 17.46
C LEU A 205 1.05 -4.75 18.89
N GLU A 206 0.31 -5.20 19.92
CA GLU A 206 0.80 -5.24 21.30
C GLU A 206 1.96 -6.24 21.46
N HIS A 207 1.89 -7.40 20.79
CA HIS A 207 2.99 -8.35 20.77
C HIS A 207 4.24 -7.74 20.08
N VAL A 208 4.07 -7.06 18.94
CA VAL A 208 5.15 -6.35 18.25
C VAL A 208 5.75 -5.27 19.13
N LYS A 209 4.92 -4.48 19.81
CA LYS A 209 5.36 -3.44 20.74
C LYS A 209 6.19 -4.03 21.86
N SER A 210 5.71 -5.11 22.50
CA SER A 210 6.46 -5.81 23.56
C SER A 210 7.82 -6.33 23.10
N LEU A 211 7.90 -6.91 21.88
CA LEU A 211 9.17 -7.37 21.30
C LEU A 211 10.14 -6.24 20.98
N ALA A 212 9.63 -5.05 20.65
CA ALA A 212 10.45 -3.89 20.28
C ALA A 212 10.80 -2.99 21.47
N GLU A 213 10.11 -3.10 22.61
CA GLU A 213 10.27 -2.17 23.76
C GLU A 213 11.68 -2.17 24.35
N ALA A 214 12.33 -3.34 24.45
CA ALA A 214 13.69 -3.43 24.99
C ALA A 214 14.70 -2.67 24.11
N ASP A 215 14.60 -2.87 22.79
CA ASP A 215 15.44 -2.20 21.80
C ASP A 215 15.11 -0.71 21.71
N ALA A 216 13.83 -0.34 21.82
CA ALA A 216 13.37 1.05 21.79
C ALA A 216 13.86 1.83 23.01
N ALA A 217 13.75 1.27 24.21
CA ALA A 217 14.19 1.90 25.45
C ALA A 217 15.71 2.14 25.48
N SER A 218 16.51 1.22 24.95
CA SER A 218 17.96 1.36 24.86
C SER A 218 18.40 2.49 23.91
N ASN A 219 17.51 2.92 23.00
CA ASN A 219 17.75 3.97 22.00
C ASN A 219 16.93 5.25 22.27
N ASP A 220 16.31 5.38 23.43
CA ASP A 220 15.45 6.51 23.83
C ASP A 220 14.30 6.80 22.85
N ILE A 221 13.72 5.72 22.29
CA ILE A 221 12.59 5.78 21.36
C ILE A 221 11.31 5.37 22.11
N ARG A 222 10.27 6.21 22.03
CA ARG A 222 8.96 5.91 22.61
C ARG A 222 8.04 5.27 21.57
N ILE A 223 7.45 4.11 21.89
CA ILE A 223 6.41 3.47 21.06
C ILE A 223 5.04 3.82 21.66
N VAL A 224 4.21 4.51 20.87
CA VAL A 224 2.87 4.98 21.28
C VAL A 224 1.81 4.23 20.49
N ALA A 225 0.76 3.76 21.17
CA ALA A 225 -0.39 3.10 20.57
C ALA A 225 -1.60 4.05 20.51
N ASP A 226 -2.30 4.06 19.36
CA ASP A 226 -3.53 4.82 19.12
C ASP A 226 -4.50 3.92 18.33
N TYR A 227 -5.18 3.03 19.03
CA TYR A 227 -6.01 2.00 18.43
C TYR A 227 -7.49 2.36 18.42
N ASP A 228 -8.17 2.01 17.33
CA ASP A 228 -9.61 2.08 17.21
C ASP A 228 -10.24 0.75 17.70
N PRO A 229 -10.92 0.75 18.87
CA PRO A 229 -11.46 -0.47 19.46
C PRO A 229 -12.65 -1.07 18.69
N SER A 230 -13.17 -0.36 17.69
CA SER A 230 -14.30 -0.84 16.89
C SER A 230 -13.88 -1.81 15.77
N ILE A 231 -12.59 -2.03 15.58
CA ILE A 231 -12.07 -2.90 14.52
C ILE A 231 -12.32 -4.37 14.91
N PRO A 232 -13.05 -5.14 14.06
CA PRO A 232 -13.28 -6.56 14.29
C PRO A 232 -12.03 -7.39 14.00
N THR A 233 -12.07 -8.68 14.35
CA THR A 233 -11.07 -9.65 13.89
C THR A 233 -11.04 -9.72 12.36
N LEU A 234 -9.87 -9.99 11.80
CA LEU A 234 -9.68 -10.23 10.36
C LEU A 234 -9.26 -11.68 10.12
N GLN A 235 -9.52 -12.21 8.94
CA GLN A 235 -8.96 -13.47 8.50
C GLN A 235 -7.48 -13.25 8.13
N GLY A 236 -6.57 -13.81 8.91
CA GLY A 236 -5.15 -13.60 8.70
C GLY A 236 -4.29 -14.61 9.46
N ASP A 237 -3.03 -14.68 9.07
CA ASP A 237 -1.99 -15.43 9.78
C ASP A 237 -1.29 -14.50 10.77
N GLY A 238 -1.56 -14.69 12.07
CA GLY A 238 -1.07 -13.82 13.13
C GLY A 238 0.46 -13.78 13.22
N GLU A 239 1.16 -14.91 13.00
CA GLU A 239 2.63 -14.96 13.03
C GLU A 239 3.26 -14.17 11.89
N HIS A 240 2.73 -14.31 10.68
CA HIS A 240 3.18 -13.55 9.52
C HIS A 240 2.87 -12.05 9.66
N LEU A 241 1.71 -11.70 10.21
CA LEU A 241 1.37 -10.29 10.50
C LEU A 241 2.30 -9.70 11.57
N ILE A 242 2.62 -10.44 12.64
CA ILE A 242 3.63 -10.02 13.63
C ILE A 242 4.97 -9.76 12.94
N GLN A 243 5.44 -10.67 12.08
CA GLN A 243 6.68 -10.51 11.33
C GLN A 243 6.65 -9.24 10.46
N ALA A 244 5.57 -9.00 9.73
CA ALA A 244 5.42 -7.82 8.87
C ALA A 244 5.47 -6.52 9.68
N MET A 245 4.69 -6.43 10.76
CA MET A 245 4.62 -5.24 11.62
C MET A 245 5.94 -5.00 12.36
N LEU A 246 6.58 -6.06 12.85
CA LEU A 246 7.89 -5.96 13.52
C LEU A 246 8.98 -5.47 12.58
N ASN A 247 8.97 -5.90 11.31
CA ASN A 247 9.89 -5.38 10.30
C ASN A 247 9.71 -3.88 10.08
N LEU A 248 8.47 -3.38 10.03
CA LEU A 248 8.19 -1.96 9.89
C LEU A 248 8.65 -1.15 11.11
N VAL A 249 8.33 -1.64 12.31
CA VAL A 249 8.75 -0.98 13.56
C VAL A 249 10.27 -0.93 13.66
N ARG A 250 10.96 -2.04 13.40
CA ARG A 250 12.44 -2.09 13.41
C ARG A 250 13.06 -1.15 12.36
N ASN A 251 12.44 -1.06 11.18
CA ASN A 251 12.89 -0.14 10.14
C ASN A 251 12.76 1.32 10.59
N SER A 252 11.66 1.68 11.26
CA SER A 252 11.44 2.99 11.86
C SER A 252 12.46 3.29 12.97
N MET A 253 12.71 2.35 13.90
CA MET A 253 13.72 2.50 14.95
C MET A 253 15.12 2.75 14.38
N GLN A 254 15.52 1.93 13.42
CA GLN A 254 16.80 2.07 12.74
C GLN A 254 16.92 3.39 11.98
N SER A 255 15.81 3.90 11.41
CA SER A 255 15.77 5.19 10.72
C SER A 255 16.00 6.34 11.69
N ILE A 256 15.34 6.31 12.85
CA ILE A 256 15.52 7.30 13.91
C ILE A 256 16.96 7.30 14.41
N ASN A 257 17.55 6.11 14.68
CA ASN A 257 18.92 5.98 15.22
C ASN A 257 20.00 6.50 14.26
N THR A 258 19.74 6.54 12.96
CA THR A 258 20.70 7.09 11.98
C THR A 258 20.56 8.60 11.78
N SER A 259 19.61 9.26 12.45
CA SER A 259 19.42 10.72 12.36
C SER A 259 20.58 11.48 12.96
N GLN A 260 21.10 12.46 12.23
CA GLN A 260 22.10 13.41 12.75
C GLN A 260 21.64 14.84 12.43
N PRO A 261 21.33 15.67 13.44
CA PRO A 261 21.30 15.37 14.87
C PRO A 261 20.16 14.40 15.26
N PRO A 262 20.23 13.74 16.42
CA PRO A 262 19.15 12.90 16.92
C PRO A 262 17.84 13.68 16.98
N ALA A 263 16.73 13.04 16.59
CA ALA A 263 15.42 13.69 16.64
C ALA A 263 15.03 13.96 18.10
N GLU A 264 14.65 15.20 18.42
CA GLU A 264 14.07 15.51 19.73
C GLU A 264 12.75 14.72 19.89
N ASN A 265 12.59 14.05 21.04
CA ASN A 265 11.42 13.22 21.34
C ASN A 265 11.17 12.11 20.31
N SER A 266 12.18 11.28 20.05
CA SER A 266 12.07 10.13 19.15
C SER A 266 10.86 9.24 19.48
N HIS A 267 9.96 9.03 18.53
CA HIS A 267 8.77 8.22 18.76
C HIS A 267 8.29 7.51 17.51
N ILE A 268 7.64 6.38 17.75
CA ILE A 268 6.93 5.59 16.75
C ILE A 268 5.46 5.48 17.18
N LEU A 269 4.53 5.88 16.33
CA LEU A 269 3.10 5.79 16.57
C LEU A 269 2.53 4.59 15.79
N LEU A 270 1.92 3.66 16.53
CA LEU A 270 1.13 2.55 15.98
C LEU A 270 -0.34 2.95 16.02
N ARG A 271 -0.95 3.17 14.87
CA ARG A 271 -2.33 3.64 14.78
C ARG A 271 -3.16 2.67 13.96
N THR A 272 -4.36 2.36 14.44
CA THR A 272 -5.36 1.60 13.69
C THR A 272 -6.60 2.43 13.43
N ARG A 273 -7.18 2.34 12.22
CA ARG A 273 -8.44 3.02 11.84
C ARG A 273 -9.21 2.15 10.85
N VAL A 274 -10.51 2.34 10.80
CA VAL A 274 -11.36 1.78 9.76
C VAL A 274 -11.27 2.68 8.52
N ALA A 275 -10.85 2.10 7.39
CA ALA A 275 -10.96 2.73 6.08
C ALA A 275 -12.27 2.29 5.41
N ARG A 276 -12.96 3.22 4.74
CA ARG A 276 -14.23 2.95 4.06
C ARG A 276 -14.11 3.22 2.57
N ASN A 277 -14.85 2.44 1.78
CA ASN A 277 -14.95 2.60 0.34
C ASN A 277 -13.55 2.68 -0.32
N ILE A 278 -12.73 1.67 -0.06
CA ILE A 278 -11.36 1.60 -0.55
C ILE A 278 -11.21 0.44 -1.54
N SER A 279 -10.45 0.67 -2.61
CA SER A 279 -10.06 -0.40 -3.54
C SER A 279 -8.68 -0.93 -3.15
N ILE A 280 -8.57 -2.24 -2.95
CA ILE A 280 -7.32 -2.94 -2.71
C ILE A 280 -7.10 -3.89 -3.88
N SER A 281 -6.00 -3.75 -4.63
CA SER A 281 -5.69 -4.60 -5.78
C SER A 281 -6.90 -4.81 -6.71
N GLU A 282 -7.58 -3.71 -7.08
CA GLU A 282 -8.77 -3.67 -7.95
C GLU A 282 -10.07 -4.23 -7.34
N VAL A 283 -10.04 -4.78 -6.14
CA VAL A 283 -11.24 -5.25 -5.43
C VAL A 283 -11.75 -4.13 -4.53
N PHE A 284 -13.03 -3.77 -4.71
CA PHE A 284 -13.69 -2.79 -3.86
C PHE A 284 -14.05 -3.39 -2.51
N HIS A 285 -13.64 -2.72 -1.44
CA HIS A 285 -13.98 -3.08 -0.06
C HIS A 285 -14.76 -1.96 0.59
N ARG A 286 -15.96 -2.29 1.07
CA ARG A 286 -16.80 -1.34 1.80
C ARG A 286 -16.15 -0.88 3.10
N ILE A 287 -15.44 -1.79 3.75
CA ILE A 287 -14.62 -1.52 4.94
C ILE A 287 -13.31 -2.28 4.85
N ALA A 288 -12.24 -1.67 5.35
CA ALA A 288 -10.92 -2.27 5.48
C ALA A 288 -10.26 -1.78 6.77
N LEU A 289 -9.34 -2.56 7.30
CA LEU A 289 -8.45 -2.15 8.37
C LEU A 289 -7.30 -1.32 7.77
N LYS A 290 -7.02 -0.18 8.37
CA LYS A 290 -5.80 0.60 8.10
C LYS A 290 -4.93 0.62 9.34
N VAL A 291 -3.68 0.18 9.20
CA VAL A 291 -2.63 0.26 10.22
C VAL A 291 -1.57 1.25 9.73
N ASP A 292 -1.38 2.33 10.46
CA ASP A 292 -0.31 3.29 10.21
C ASP A 292 0.81 3.11 11.23
N ILE A 293 2.04 2.90 10.75
CA ILE A 293 3.26 2.94 11.55
C ILE A 293 4.00 4.20 11.16
N LYS A 294 4.01 5.17 12.08
CA LYS A 294 4.52 6.51 11.82
C LYS A 294 5.72 6.79 12.71
N ASP A 295 6.81 7.26 12.12
CA ASP A 295 8.01 7.68 12.82
C ASP A 295 8.37 9.15 12.53
N ASN A 296 9.15 9.76 13.42
CA ASN A 296 9.70 11.10 13.27
C ASN A 296 11.18 11.09 12.86
N GLY A 297 11.61 10.07 12.14
CA GLY A 297 12.97 9.94 11.61
C GLY A 297 13.28 10.90 10.45
N PRO A 298 14.47 10.79 9.85
CA PRO A 298 14.96 11.71 8.81
C PRO A 298 14.17 11.65 7.50
N GLY A 299 13.33 10.64 7.34
CA GLY A 299 12.58 10.41 6.12
C GLY A 299 13.31 9.52 5.11
N VAL A 300 12.59 9.17 4.05
CA VAL A 300 13.09 8.40 2.90
C VAL A 300 13.34 9.36 1.74
N PRO A 301 14.52 9.31 1.10
CA PRO A 301 14.79 10.14 -0.07
C PRO A 301 13.74 9.93 -1.18
N PRO A 302 13.26 11.00 -1.86
CA PRO A 302 12.19 10.88 -2.86
C PRO A 302 12.49 9.88 -4.00
N HIS A 303 13.74 9.80 -4.44
CA HIS A 303 14.16 8.87 -5.50
C HIS A 303 14.11 7.39 -5.07
N MET A 304 14.08 7.11 -3.77
CA MET A 304 13.99 5.76 -3.24
C MET A 304 12.54 5.32 -2.96
N LEU A 305 11.59 6.24 -2.82
CA LEU A 305 10.21 5.91 -2.42
C LEU A 305 9.54 4.89 -3.35
N SER A 306 9.82 4.95 -4.65
CA SER A 306 9.29 4.00 -5.63
C SER A 306 9.96 2.62 -5.58
N THR A 307 11.13 2.50 -4.95
CA THR A 307 11.95 1.28 -4.99
C THR A 307 12.18 0.63 -3.62
N ILE A 308 11.70 1.24 -2.52
CA ILE A 308 11.95 0.73 -1.15
C ILE A 308 11.41 -0.68 -0.90
N PHE A 309 10.43 -1.12 -1.69
CA PHE A 309 9.85 -2.46 -1.62
C PHE A 309 10.53 -3.49 -2.54
N TYR A 310 11.57 -3.08 -3.30
CA TYR A 310 12.37 -4.02 -4.10
C TYR A 310 13.41 -4.73 -3.22
N PRO A 311 13.69 -6.01 -3.49
CA PRO A 311 14.73 -6.75 -2.79
C PRO A 311 16.10 -6.09 -2.94
N MET A 312 16.92 -6.19 -1.87
CA MET A 312 18.30 -5.70 -1.82
C MET A 312 18.47 -4.18 -1.97
N ILE A 313 17.39 -3.41 -1.97
CA ILE A 313 17.46 -1.96 -1.92
C ILE A 313 17.50 -1.52 -0.46
N SER A 314 18.61 -0.89 -0.08
CA SER A 314 18.83 -0.33 1.24
C SER A 314 19.49 1.03 1.13
N GLY A 315 18.97 2.00 1.87
CA GLY A 315 19.64 3.30 2.05
C GLY A 315 20.76 3.28 3.08
N ARG A 316 21.10 2.09 3.64
CA ARG A 316 22.09 1.91 4.71
C ARG A 316 23.13 0.87 4.32
N ALA A 317 24.37 1.09 4.75
CA ALA A 317 25.48 0.18 4.48
C ALA A 317 25.27 -1.22 5.12
N ASP A 318 24.69 -1.28 6.32
CA ASP A 318 24.43 -2.53 7.05
C ASP A 318 23.03 -3.10 6.83
N GLY A 319 22.22 -2.44 6.00
CA GLY A 319 20.86 -2.88 5.71
C GLY A 319 20.81 -4.00 4.69
N THR A 320 20.18 -5.13 5.02
CA THR A 320 19.99 -6.26 4.08
C THR A 320 19.06 -5.94 2.91
N GLY A 321 18.25 -4.87 3.00
CA GLY A 321 17.24 -4.51 1.99
C GLY A 321 16.12 -5.53 1.82
N LEU A 322 15.88 -6.39 2.82
CA LEU A 322 14.94 -7.52 2.74
C LEU A 322 13.66 -7.33 3.55
N GLY A 323 13.71 -6.53 4.61
CA GLY A 323 12.56 -6.38 5.52
C GLY A 323 11.31 -5.84 4.84
N LEU A 324 11.40 -4.76 4.07
CA LEU A 324 10.26 -4.16 3.35
C LEU A 324 9.70 -5.05 2.24
N PRO A 325 10.51 -5.70 1.38
CA PRO A 325 10.02 -6.70 0.43
C PRO A 325 9.26 -7.86 1.08
N ILE A 326 9.76 -8.40 2.20
CA ILE A 326 9.09 -9.47 2.95
C ILE A 326 7.75 -8.96 3.50
N THR A 327 7.73 -7.78 4.12
CA THR A 327 6.49 -7.14 4.59
C THR A 327 5.48 -7.00 3.47
N HIS A 328 5.90 -6.47 2.32
CA HIS A 328 5.05 -6.32 1.16
C HIS A 328 4.47 -7.66 0.69
N SER A 329 5.30 -8.71 0.65
CA SER A 329 4.86 -10.07 0.27
C SER A 329 3.79 -10.61 1.24
N ILE A 330 4.03 -10.47 2.54
CA ILE A 330 3.08 -10.92 3.58
C ILE A 330 1.75 -10.19 3.44
N ILE A 331 1.77 -8.87 3.32
CA ILE A 331 0.56 -8.07 3.21
C ILE A 331 -0.23 -8.41 1.94
N ASN A 332 0.44 -8.57 0.80
CA ASN A 332 -0.22 -8.98 -0.45
C ASN A 332 -0.84 -10.38 -0.35
N GLN A 333 -0.18 -11.34 0.32
CA GLN A 333 -0.73 -12.68 0.55
C GLN A 333 -1.99 -12.65 1.44
N HIS A 334 -2.15 -11.60 2.26
CA HIS A 334 -3.38 -11.34 3.01
C HIS A 334 -4.42 -10.53 2.22
N GLY A 335 -4.23 -10.34 0.90
CA GLY A 335 -5.10 -9.53 0.07
C GLY A 335 -5.07 -8.04 0.39
N GLY A 336 -4.02 -7.59 1.09
CA GLY A 336 -3.84 -6.21 1.51
C GLY A 336 -2.90 -5.42 0.60
N MET A 337 -2.70 -4.16 0.94
CA MET A 337 -1.73 -3.26 0.30
C MET A 337 -0.89 -2.52 1.33
N ILE A 338 0.31 -2.11 0.96
CA ILE A 338 1.18 -1.27 1.79
C ILE A 338 1.68 -0.06 0.99
N GLU A 339 1.62 1.11 1.60
CA GLU A 339 2.11 2.37 1.05
C GLU A 339 3.12 3.01 2.00
N CYS A 340 4.04 3.80 1.44
CA CYS A 340 4.96 4.63 2.21
C CYS A 340 4.80 6.09 1.79
N LYS A 341 4.55 6.95 2.76
CA LYS A 341 4.59 8.42 2.59
C LYS A 341 5.66 8.95 3.51
N SER A 342 6.60 9.71 2.96
CA SER A 342 7.72 10.20 3.74
C SER A 342 8.11 11.62 3.36
N LYS A 343 8.43 12.39 4.37
CA LYS A 343 9.07 13.70 4.33
C LYS A 343 10.04 13.81 5.51
N PRO A 344 11.02 14.70 5.49
CA PRO A 344 11.90 14.89 6.63
C PRO A 344 11.12 15.13 7.92
N GLY A 345 11.40 14.35 8.96
CA GLY A 345 10.71 14.41 10.25
C GLY A 345 9.39 13.64 10.33
N GLU A 346 8.96 12.97 9.27
CA GLU A 346 7.73 12.19 9.28
C GLU A 346 7.76 11.11 8.19
N THR A 347 7.83 9.84 8.58
CA THR A 347 7.59 8.71 7.69
C THR A 347 6.39 7.93 8.17
N THR A 348 5.52 7.53 7.26
CA THR A 348 4.33 6.73 7.56
C THR A 348 4.26 5.56 6.59
N PHE A 349 4.33 4.35 7.14
CA PHE A 349 3.95 3.14 6.44
C PHE A 349 2.48 2.84 6.74
N SER A 350 1.66 2.81 5.70
CA SER A 350 0.22 2.51 5.80
C SER A 350 -0.04 1.12 5.24
N VAL A 351 -0.47 0.20 6.09
CA VAL A 351 -0.92 -1.14 5.71
C VAL A 351 -2.44 -1.15 5.68
N VAL A 352 -3.02 -1.62 4.57
CA VAL A 352 -4.47 -1.77 4.45
C VAL A 352 -4.79 -3.24 4.23
N LEU A 353 -5.67 -3.80 5.06
CA LEU A 353 -6.09 -5.20 5.01
C LEU A 353 -7.61 -5.28 4.86
N PRO A 354 -8.14 -6.19 4.02
CA PRO A 354 -9.57 -6.36 3.88
C PRO A 354 -10.20 -6.86 5.18
N LEU A 355 -11.34 -6.28 5.55
CA LEU A 355 -12.19 -6.80 6.62
C LEU A 355 -13.36 -7.53 5.97
N THR A 356 -13.49 -8.82 6.22
CA THR A 356 -14.69 -9.58 5.86
C THR A 356 -15.81 -9.20 6.81
N VAL A 357 -16.85 -8.53 6.31
CA VAL A 357 -18.10 -8.39 7.07
C VAL A 357 -18.75 -9.77 7.09
N SER A 358 -18.76 -10.43 8.21
CA SER A 358 -19.62 -11.59 8.38
C SER A 358 -21.08 -11.12 8.16
N GLN A 359 -21.78 -11.73 7.20
CA GLN A 359 -23.20 -11.45 6.90
C GLN A 359 -24.06 -11.91 8.08
N ALA A 360 -24.03 -11.20 9.20
CA ALA A 360 -24.79 -11.53 10.39
C ALA A 360 -25.76 -10.45 10.83
N ASP A 361 -25.94 -9.34 10.09
CA ASP A 361 -26.87 -8.26 10.47
C ASP A 361 -27.71 -7.73 9.27
N ASP A 362 -28.33 -8.64 8.50
CA ASP A 362 -29.50 -8.34 7.66
C ASP A 362 -30.63 -9.33 7.99
N LYS A 363 -31.23 -9.13 9.17
CA LYS A 363 -32.55 -9.66 9.49
C LYS A 363 -33.39 -8.60 10.16
#